data_c6fa3a81ca5883dc4c50c6acfcee4f55
#
_entry.id   c6fa3a81ca5883dc4c50c6acfcee4f55
#
_cell.length_a   1.000
_cell.length_b   1.000
_cell.length_c   1.000
_cell.angle_alpha   90.00
_cell.angle_beta   90.00
_cell.angle_gamma   90.00
#
_symmetry.space_group_name_H-M   'P 1'
#
loop_
_entity.id
_entity.type
_entity.pdbx_description
1 polymer ?
#
loop_
_entity_poly.entity_id
_entity_poly.type
_entity_poly.pdbx_seq_one_letter_code
_entity_poly.pdbx_strand_id
1 'polypeptide(L)'
;STFSNIGTGGLGSLAASTYLADDQDINQAELTYTEWETDLQMEIDRVESDRPGYDEYRYNLGAIEHDPYVLMGYLTSAYQGFTYDEVESVLRQLFQEQYTLSFSEETEIRYRTETSVDPETGEETQEEVPYEWRILNVKLTVTPLENLVVSRMNADQKEICEILLQTKGNRQYVKNVFGTNWLPYVTSYYGYRVHPISGEKNYHTGVDIGMPEGTEILAGHDGTVTLAGNASGYGLCVAIEGEAYEGHTLTTKYGHCSQILVSAGQEVKAGDVIAKVGNTGNSTGPH
;
A
#
# COMPACT_ATOMS: atom_id res chain seq x y z
N SER A 1 2.30 -28.95 -15.92
CA SER A 1 3.28 -29.99 -16.32
C SER A 1 4.47 -29.46 -17.14
N THR A 2 4.60 -28.14 -17.30
CA THR A 2 5.71 -27.55 -18.09
C THR A 2 7.00 -27.39 -17.29
N PHE A 3 6.89 -27.29 -15.96
CA PHE A 3 8.07 -27.12 -15.09
C PHE A 3 8.78 -28.43 -14.72
N SER A 4 8.10 -29.57 -14.78
CA SER A 4 8.72 -30.87 -14.45
C SER A 4 9.73 -31.36 -15.48
N ASN A 5 9.89 -30.70 -16.63
CA ASN A 5 10.85 -31.05 -17.68
C ASN A 5 12.03 -30.09 -17.84
N ILE A 6 12.15 -29.08 -16.94
CA ILE A 6 13.28 -28.16 -16.96
C ILE A 6 14.41 -28.79 -16.15
N GLY A 7 14.98 -29.85 -16.72
CA GLY A 7 16.20 -30.46 -16.23
C GLY A 7 17.38 -29.48 -16.35
N THR A 8 18.04 -29.21 -15.24
CA THR A 8 19.48 -28.88 -15.10
C THR A 8 20.14 -27.92 -16.13
N GLY A 9 19.40 -26.96 -16.69
CA GLY A 9 19.99 -25.93 -17.56
C GLY A 9 19.60 -24.52 -17.10
N GLY A 10 20.53 -23.57 -17.14
CA GLY A 10 20.36 -22.20 -16.63
C GLY A 10 19.13 -21.40 -17.09
N LEU A 11 18.46 -21.83 -18.17
CA LEU A 11 17.20 -21.24 -18.66
C LEU A 11 16.01 -21.58 -17.76
N GLY A 12 15.99 -22.79 -17.15
CA GLY A 12 14.91 -23.20 -16.24
C GLY A 12 14.91 -22.45 -14.93
N SER A 13 16.09 -22.15 -14.40
CA SER A 13 16.25 -21.36 -13.18
C SER A 13 15.83 -19.90 -13.40
N LEU A 14 16.08 -19.32 -14.59
CA LEU A 14 15.66 -17.97 -14.94
C LEU A 14 14.13 -17.86 -15.06
N ALA A 15 13.47 -18.82 -15.73
CA ALA A 15 12.02 -18.82 -15.86
C ALA A 15 11.30 -18.97 -14.50
N ALA A 16 11.86 -19.77 -13.59
CA ALA A 16 11.30 -19.94 -12.23
C ALA A 16 11.52 -18.70 -11.32
N SER A 17 12.44 -17.80 -11.67
CA SER A 17 12.79 -16.62 -10.87
C SER A 17 12.17 -15.33 -11.35
N THR A 18 11.34 -15.36 -12.40
CA THR A 18 10.76 -14.17 -13.06
C THR A 18 9.24 -14.27 -13.09
N TYR A 19 8.54 -13.16 -12.85
CA TYR A 19 7.10 -13.07 -13.09
C TYR A 19 6.82 -13.25 -14.59
N LEU A 20 5.84 -14.11 -14.91
CA LEU A 20 5.56 -14.51 -16.29
C LEU A 20 4.39 -13.74 -16.92
N ALA A 21 3.55 -13.09 -16.13
CA ALA A 21 2.47 -12.25 -16.64
C ALA A 21 3.02 -10.92 -17.16
N ASP A 22 2.27 -10.27 -18.05
CA ASP A 22 2.59 -8.94 -18.54
C ASP A 22 2.52 -7.90 -17.44
N ASP A 23 3.33 -6.85 -17.52
CA ASP A 23 3.39 -5.76 -16.53
C ASP A 23 2.04 -5.08 -16.34
N GLN A 24 1.21 -5.00 -17.38
CA GLN A 24 -0.13 -4.43 -17.31
C GLN A 24 -1.05 -5.27 -16.43
N ASP A 25 -1.02 -6.61 -16.56
CA ASP A 25 -1.84 -7.53 -15.78
C ASP A 25 -1.39 -7.58 -14.32
N ILE A 26 -0.06 -7.60 -14.08
CA ILE A 26 0.53 -7.51 -12.74
C ILE A 26 0.09 -6.23 -12.04
N ASN A 27 0.22 -5.09 -12.73
CA ASN A 27 -0.13 -3.79 -12.19
C ASN A 27 -1.65 -3.68 -11.93
N GLN A 28 -2.49 -4.19 -12.83
CA GLN A 28 -3.94 -4.17 -12.64
C GLN A 28 -4.36 -5.04 -11.45
N ALA A 29 -3.77 -6.21 -11.25
CA ALA A 29 -4.06 -7.08 -10.12
C ALA A 29 -3.72 -6.39 -8.79
N GLU A 30 -2.55 -5.77 -8.70
CA GLU A 30 -2.08 -5.03 -7.53
C GLU A 30 -2.96 -3.80 -7.25
N LEU A 31 -3.27 -3.01 -8.27
CA LEU A 31 -4.14 -1.84 -8.15
C LEU A 31 -5.53 -2.20 -7.64
N THR A 32 -6.10 -3.28 -8.16
CA THR A 32 -7.42 -3.75 -7.72
C THR A 32 -7.40 -4.16 -6.25
N TYR A 33 -6.34 -4.81 -5.80
CA TYR A 33 -6.22 -5.23 -4.40
C TYR A 33 -6.10 -4.02 -3.47
N THR A 34 -5.22 -3.06 -3.80
CA THR A 34 -5.07 -1.82 -3.03
C THR A 34 -6.33 -0.95 -3.06
N GLU A 35 -7.10 -0.99 -4.16
CA GLU A 35 -8.39 -0.30 -4.25
C GLU A 35 -9.39 -0.85 -3.23
N TRP A 36 -9.53 -2.18 -3.15
CA TRP A 36 -10.42 -2.81 -2.17
C TRP A 36 -9.99 -2.58 -0.73
N GLU A 37 -8.68 -2.59 -0.45
CA GLU A 37 -8.14 -2.24 0.87
C GLU A 37 -8.49 -0.80 1.24
N THR A 38 -8.38 0.12 0.28
CA THR A 38 -8.75 1.52 0.48
C THR A 38 -10.25 1.68 0.72
N ASP A 39 -11.09 0.96 -0.03
CA ASP A 39 -12.54 1.00 0.16
C ASP A 39 -12.95 0.44 1.52
N LEU A 40 -12.30 -0.64 1.99
CA LEU A 40 -12.50 -1.20 3.33
C LEU A 40 -12.11 -0.20 4.43
N GLN A 41 -10.96 0.49 4.27
CA GLN A 41 -10.56 1.54 5.21
C GLN A 41 -11.59 2.67 5.27
N MET A 42 -12.06 3.14 4.11
CA MET A 42 -13.10 4.18 4.04
C MET A 42 -14.44 3.74 4.60
N GLU A 43 -14.80 2.45 4.49
CA GLU A 43 -15.99 1.89 5.14
C GLU A 43 -15.85 1.98 6.66
N ILE A 44 -14.70 1.62 7.22
CA ILE A 44 -14.42 1.71 8.67
C ILE A 44 -14.44 3.17 9.13
N ASP A 45 -13.83 4.08 8.40
CA ASP A 45 -13.75 5.50 8.74
C ASP A 45 -15.14 6.18 8.77
N ARG A 46 -16.10 5.64 8.02
CA ARG A 46 -17.49 6.15 7.95
C ARG A 46 -18.47 5.45 8.88
N VAL A 47 -18.04 4.48 9.68
CA VAL A 47 -18.95 3.69 10.54
C VAL A 47 -19.84 4.57 11.41
N GLU A 48 -19.29 5.61 12.05
CA GLU A 48 -20.06 6.49 12.94
C GLU A 48 -21.14 7.29 12.19
N SER A 49 -20.86 7.70 10.96
CA SER A 49 -21.82 8.40 10.11
C SER A 49 -22.85 7.49 9.48
N ASP A 50 -22.45 6.28 9.06
CA ASP A 50 -23.29 5.34 8.34
C ASP A 50 -24.16 4.49 9.30
N ARG A 51 -23.76 4.39 10.57
CA ARG A 51 -24.46 3.67 11.66
C ARG A 51 -24.63 4.54 12.89
N PRO A 52 -25.38 5.66 12.81
CA PRO A 52 -25.55 6.58 13.94
C PRO A 52 -26.45 6.00 15.02
N GLY A 53 -26.39 6.61 16.21
CA GLY A 53 -27.33 6.31 17.32
C GLY A 53 -26.78 5.36 18.38
N TYR A 54 -25.47 5.22 18.43
CA TYR A 54 -24.76 4.59 19.55
C TYR A 54 -24.10 5.68 20.41
N ASP A 55 -24.00 5.42 21.70
CA ASP A 55 -23.35 6.31 22.65
C ASP A 55 -21.83 6.15 22.64
N GLU A 56 -21.36 4.97 22.19
CA GLU A 56 -19.93 4.61 22.12
C GLU A 56 -19.65 3.69 20.92
N TYR A 57 -18.52 3.91 20.24
CA TYR A 57 -18.01 3.03 19.20
C TYR A 57 -16.67 2.44 19.65
N ARG A 58 -16.57 1.11 19.68
CA ARG A 58 -15.37 0.38 20.10
C ARG A 58 -14.75 -0.31 18.92
N TYR A 59 -13.54 0.09 18.55
CA TYR A 59 -12.81 -0.45 17.41
C TYR A 59 -11.77 -1.48 17.86
N ASN A 60 -11.79 -2.65 17.20
CA ASN A 60 -10.76 -3.69 17.30
C ASN A 60 -10.35 -4.08 15.87
N LEU A 61 -9.35 -3.39 15.34
CA LEU A 61 -9.00 -3.44 13.93
C LEU A 61 -7.61 -4.08 13.73
N GLY A 62 -7.54 -5.10 12.88
CA GLY A 62 -6.29 -5.56 12.29
C GLY A 62 -5.79 -4.56 11.24
N ALA A 63 -4.50 -4.64 10.89
CA ALA A 63 -3.90 -3.80 9.84
C ALA A 63 -4.48 -4.17 8.46
N ILE A 64 -4.81 -3.15 7.66
CA ILE A 64 -5.23 -3.31 6.27
C ILE A 64 -3.99 -3.09 5.40
N GLU A 65 -3.32 -4.17 5.08
CA GLU A 65 -2.11 -4.19 4.26
C GLU A 65 -1.84 -5.59 3.73
N HIS A 66 -1.18 -5.69 2.59
CA HIS A 66 -0.65 -6.94 2.06
C HIS A 66 0.77 -6.73 1.51
N ASP A 67 1.53 -7.82 1.35
CA ASP A 67 2.81 -7.78 0.64
C ASP A 67 2.57 -8.07 -0.85
N PRO A 68 2.81 -7.10 -1.76
CA PRO A 68 2.61 -7.28 -3.19
C PRO A 68 3.47 -8.40 -3.77
N TYR A 69 4.63 -8.67 -3.19
CA TYR A 69 5.49 -9.77 -3.65
C TYR A 69 4.90 -11.14 -3.31
N VAL A 70 4.21 -11.27 -2.17
CA VAL A 70 3.48 -12.48 -1.79
C VAL A 70 2.33 -12.73 -2.76
N LEU A 71 1.54 -11.69 -3.07
CA LEU A 71 0.44 -11.78 -4.01
C LEU A 71 0.92 -12.20 -5.40
N MET A 72 1.91 -11.50 -5.96
CA MET A 72 2.43 -11.77 -7.29
C MET A 72 3.20 -13.09 -7.35
N GLY A 73 3.93 -13.46 -6.31
CA GLY A 73 4.60 -14.76 -6.19
C GLY A 73 3.60 -15.91 -6.23
N TYR A 74 2.48 -15.80 -5.52
CA TYR A 74 1.41 -16.77 -5.56
C TYR A 74 0.76 -16.86 -6.94
N LEU A 75 0.33 -15.73 -7.52
CA LEU A 75 -0.33 -15.71 -8.82
C LEU A 75 0.56 -16.34 -9.90
N THR A 76 1.84 -15.96 -9.96
CA THR A 76 2.79 -16.55 -10.93
C THR A 76 3.02 -18.03 -10.68
N SER A 77 3.16 -18.46 -9.43
CA SER A 77 3.40 -19.89 -9.12
C SER A 77 2.18 -20.77 -9.41
N ALA A 78 0.98 -20.23 -9.25
CA ALA A 78 -0.27 -20.96 -9.44
C ALA A 78 -0.82 -20.91 -10.88
N TYR A 79 -0.69 -19.74 -11.54
CA TYR A 79 -1.32 -19.45 -12.83
C TYR A 79 -0.32 -19.14 -13.95
N GLN A 80 0.97 -19.04 -13.64
CA GLN A 80 2.05 -18.74 -14.58
C GLN A 80 1.92 -17.34 -15.20
N GLY A 81 1.87 -17.24 -16.54
CA GLY A 81 1.63 -15.98 -17.27
C GLY A 81 0.15 -15.66 -17.33
N PHE A 82 -0.43 -15.23 -16.23
CA PHE A 82 -1.86 -14.92 -16.10
C PHE A 82 -2.22 -13.60 -16.77
N THR A 83 -3.48 -13.48 -17.19
CA THR A 83 -4.13 -12.20 -17.43
C THR A 83 -4.96 -11.78 -16.20
N TYR A 84 -5.20 -10.47 -16.04
CA TYR A 84 -6.02 -9.96 -14.93
C TYR A 84 -7.40 -10.62 -14.88
N ASP A 85 -8.07 -10.78 -16.01
CA ASP A 85 -9.41 -11.36 -16.10
C ASP A 85 -9.45 -12.82 -15.58
N GLU A 86 -8.37 -13.59 -15.79
CA GLU A 86 -8.26 -14.96 -15.29
C GLU A 86 -8.13 -15.04 -13.76
N VAL A 87 -7.55 -14.03 -13.13
CA VAL A 87 -7.25 -14.04 -11.69
C VAL A 87 -8.16 -13.14 -10.85
N GLU A 88 -9.00 -12.29 -11.45
CA GLU A 88 -9.86 -11.36 -10.70
C GLU A 88 -10.72 -12.08 -9.64
N SER A 89 -11.33 -13.20 -10.01
CA SER A 89 -12.14 -13.98 -9.06
C SER A 89 -11.33 -14.55 -7.90
N VAL A 90 -10.08 -14.92 -8.15
CA VAL A 90 -9.14 -15.43 -7.15
C VAL A 90 -8.70 -14.30 -6.20
N LEU A 91 -8.39 -13.12 -6.75
CA LEU A 91 -8.07 -11.92 -5.98
C LEU A 91 -9.23 -11.56 -5.03
N ARG A 92 -10.46 -11.56 -5.55
CA ARG A 92 -11.66 -11.27 -4.76
C ARG A 92 -11.88 -12.28 -3.63
N GLN A 93 -11.66 -13.57 -3.89
CA GLN A 93 -11.76 -14.60 -2.87
C GLN A 93 -10.66 -14.44 -1.81
N LEU A 94 -9.41 -14.19 -2.21
CA LEU A 94 -8.31 -13.91 -1.28
C LEU A 94 -8.64 -12.73 -0.37
N PHE A 95 -9.11 -11.62 -0.95
CA PHE A 95 -9.48 -10.43 -0.21
C PHE A 95 -10.58 -10.71 0.83
N GLN A 96 -11.64 -11.44 0.44
CA GLN A 96 -12.74 -11.80 1.36
C GLN A 96 -12.31 -12.74 2.48
N GLU A 97 -11.31 -13.60 2.25
CA GLU A 97 -10.76 -14.48 3.27
C GLU A 97 -9.72 -13.77 4.15
N GLN A 98 -9.00 -12.78 3.59
CA GLN A 98 -8.03 -11.99 4.33
C GLN A 98 -8.71 -11.03 5.30
N TYR A 99 -9.79 -10.37 4.88
CA TYR A 99 -10.45 -9.32 5.65
C TYR A 99 -11.89 -9.68 5.99
N THR A 100 -12.22 -9.69 7.28
CA THR A 100 -13.60 -9.87 7.75
C THR A 100 -13.98 -8.74 8.68
N LEU A 101 -14.77 -7.77 8.18
CA LEU A 101 -15.35 -6.70 8.97
C LEU A 101 -16.66 -7.18 9.58
N SER A 102 -16.82 -7.01 10.88
CA SER A 102 -18.01 -7.41 11.62
C SER A 102 -18.43 -6.36 12.64
N PHE A 103 -19.75 -6.32 12.90
CA PHE A 103 -20.36 -5.39 13.83
C PHE A 103 -21.16 -6.18 14.87
N SER A 104 -21.07 -5.75 16.13
CA SER A 104 -21.93 -6.29 17.20
C SER A 104 -22.37 -5.20 18.13
N GLU A 105 -23.67 -5.24 18.51
CA GLU A 105 -24.27 -4.29 19.44
C GLU A 105 -24.14 -4.82 20.86
N GLU A 106 -23.87 -3.90 21.80
CA GLU A 106 -23.81 -4.16 23.21
C GLU A 106 -24.57 -3.06 23.95
N THR A 107 -25.27 -3.39 25.03
CA THR A 107 -25.93 -2.41 25.88
C THR A 107 -25.46 -2.58 27.33
N GLU A 108 -24.91 -1.50 27.89
CA GLU A 108 -24.54 -1.40 29.29
C GLU A 108 -25.58 -0.58 30.02
N ILE A 109 -25.92 -0.97 31.26
CA ILE A 109 -26.70 -0.11 32.17
C ILE A 109 -25.71 0.76 32.93
N ARG A 110 -25.81 2.06 32.72
CA ARG A 110 -25.03 3.06 33.46
C ARG A 110 -25.93 3.89 34.32
N TYR A 111 -25.38 4.55 35.32
CA TYR A 111 -26.12 5.37 36.27
C TYR A 111 -25.69 6.82 36.15
N ARG A 112 -26.65 7.73 36.22
CA ARG A 112 -26.39 9.17 36.29
C ARG A 112 -27.08 9.73 37.53
N THR A 113 -26.46 10.70 38.18
CA THR A 113 -27.06 11.43 39.28
C THR A 113 -28.02 12.50 38.75
N GLU A 114 -29.29 12.38 39.07
CA GLU A 114 -30.29 13.43 38.83
C GLU A 114 -30.54 14.17 40.12
N THR A 115 -30.48 15.49 40.07
CA THR A 115 -30.80 16.36 41.22
C THR A 115 -32.21 16.91 41.03
N SER A 116 -33.09 16.64 41.95
CA SER A 116 -34.41 17.24 42.00
C SER A 116 -34.49 18.19 43.18
N VAL A 117 -35.15 19.35 42.97
CA VAL A 117 -35.37 20.36 44.02
C VAL A 117 -36.85 20.32 44.38
N ASP A 118 -37.15 20.10 45.64
CA ASP A 118 -38.54 20.17 46.13
C ASP A 118 -39.03 21.65 45.98
N PRO A 119 -40.11 21.89 45.24
CA PRO A 119 -40.58 23.24 44.96
C PRO A 119 -41.15 23.95 46.17
N GLU A 120 -41.51 23.24 47.25
CA GLU A 120 -42.11 23.83 48.47
C GLU A 120 -41.05 24.07 49.55
N THR A 121 -40.05 23.16 49.67
CA THR A 121 -39.05 23.24 50.75
C THR A 121 -37.71 23.76 50.28
N GLY A 122 -37.42 23.69 48.96
CA GLY A 122 -36.14 24.07 48.38
C GLY A 122 -35.02 23.04 48.65
N GLU A 123 -35.36 21.86 49.22
CA GLU A 123 -34.40 20.82 49.51
C GLU A 123 -33.97 20.10 48.20
N GLU A 124 -32.64 19.92 48.04
CA GLU A 124 -32.07 19.15 46.94
C GLU A 124 -31.94 17.67 47.31
N THR A 125 -32.54 16.82 46.50
CA THR A 125 -32.36 15.37 46.60
C THR A 125 -31.60 14.87 45.38
N GLN A 126 -30.64 13.96 45.61
CA GLN A 126 -29.87 13.32 44.53
C GLN A 126 -30.28 11.85 44.45
N GLU A 127 -30.64 11.42 43.25
CA GLU A 127 -31.03 10.02 42.97
C GLU A 127 -30.19 9.48 41.82
N GLU A 128 -29.70 8.26 41.93
CA GLU A 128 -29.02 7.56 40.84
C GLU A 128 -30.08 6.90 39.95
N VAL A 129 -30.17 7.40 38.69
CA VAL A 129 -31.11 6.91 37.69
C VAL A 129 -30.39 6.07 36.69
N PRO A 130 -30.79 4.79 36.47
CA PRO A 130 -30.21 3.95 35.43
C PRO A 130 -30.60 4.42 34.05
N TYR A 131 -29.68 4.32 33.09
CA TYR A 131 -29.94 4.54 31.68
C TYR A 131 -29.17 3.55 30.81
N GLU A 132 -29.69 3.29 29.61
CA GLU A 132 -29.03 2.43 28.64
C GLU A 132 -27.93 3.19 27.92
N TRP A 133 -26.76 2.56 27.86
CA TRP A 133 -25.60 3.02 27.08
C TRP A 133 -25.39 2.04 25.96
N ARG A 134 -25.65 2.47 24.71
CA ARG A 134 -25.57 1.62 23.53
C ARG A 134 -24.18 1.72 22.91
N ILE A 135 -23.59 0.56 22.65
CA ILE A 135 -22.22 0.44 22.15
C ILE A 135 -22.26 -0.33 20.83
N LEU A 136 -21.58 0.19 19.80
CA LEU A 136 -21.28 -0.55 18.59
C LEU A 136 -19.83 -1.02 18.63
N ASN A 137 -19.64 -2.34 18.67
CA ASN A 137 -18.32 -2.94 18.52
C ASN A 137 -18.04 -3.16 17.04
N VAL A 138 -16.95 -2.58 16.55
CA VAL A 138 -16.45 -2.68 15.18
C VAL A 138 -15.19 -3.54 15.19
N LYS A 139 -15.22 -4.68 14.52
CA LYS A 139 -14.10 -5.62 14.51
C LYS A 139 -13.69 -5.95 13.09
N LEU A 140 -12.41 -5.68 12.76
CA LEU A 140 -11.75 -6.20 11.57
C LEU A 140 -10.83 -7.35 11.96
N THR A 141 -11.16 -8.56 11.51
CA THR A 141 -10.30 -9.73 11.61
C THR A 141 -9.48 -9.84 10.33
N VAL A 142 -8.17 -9.97 10.47
CA VAL A 142 -7.24 -10.10 9.34
C VAL A 142 -6.54 -11.45 9.42
N THR A 143 -6.62 -12.21 8.32
CA THR A 143 -5.82 -13.43 8.12
C THR A 143 -4.62 -13.05 7.23
N PRO A 144 -3.36 -13.27 7.67
CA PRO A 144 -2.20 -12.94 6.85
C PRO A 144 -2.28 -13.60 5.47
N LEU A 145 -2.02 -12.82 4.41
CA LEU A 145 -2.09 -13.28 3.02
C LEU A 145 -1.18 -14.49 2.78
N GLU A 146 0.00 -14.50 3.38
CA GLU A 146 0.98 -15.60 3.32
C GLU A 146 0.35 -16.93 3.73
N ASN A 147 -0.46 -16.94 4.79
CA ASN A 147 -1.11 -18.15 5.28
C ASN A 147 -2.17 -18.66 4.30
N LEU A 148 -2.91 -17.74 3.68
CA LEU A 148 -3.94 -18.08 2.70
C LEU A 148 -3.32 -18.69 1.45
N VAL A 149 -2.31 -18.06 0.87
CA VAL A 149 -1.68 -18.50 -0.37
C VAL A 149 -0.92 -19.82 -0.18
N VAL A 150 -0.21 -19.98 0.95
CA VAL A 150 0.51 -21.22 1.26
C VAL A 150 -0.43 -22.42 1.36
N SER A 151 -1.66 -22.23 1.88
CA SER A 151 -2.65 -23.31 1.98
C SER A 151 -3.18 -23.76 0.61
N ARG A 152 -3.07 -22.93 -0.42
CA ARG A 152 -3.59 -23.15 -1.78
C ARG A 152 -2.57 -23.72 -2.75
N MET A 153 -1.29 -23.71 -2.41
CA MET A 153 -0.19 -24.16 -3.25
C MET A 153 0.21 -25.61 -2.96
N ASN A 154 0.53 -26.35 -4.01
CA ASN A 154 1.24 -27.63 -3.91
C ASN A 154 2.74 -27.40 -3.62
N ALA A 155 3.53 -28.49 -3.46
CA ALA A 155 4.94 -28.40 -3.09
C ALA A 155 5.78 -27.65 -4.14
N ASP A 156 5.58 -27.94 -5.43
CA ASP A 156 6.33 -27.30 -6.52
C ASP A 156 6.01 -25.81 -6.63
N GLN A 157 4.73 -25.45 -6.47
CA GLN A 157 4.29 -24.04 -6.47
C GLN A 157 4.86 -23.26 -5.29
N LYS A 158 4.99 -23.88 -4.11
CA LYS A 158 5.62 -23.24 -2.93
C LYS A 158 7.09 -22.96 -3.19
N GLU A 159 7.82 -23.90 -3.77
CA GLU A 159 9.24 -23.71 -4.11
C GLU A 159 9.42 -22.57 -5.11
N ILE A 160 8.59 -22.51 -6.16
CA ILE A 160 8.59 -21.42 -7.14
C ILE A 160 8.27 -20.06 -6.46
N CYS A 161 7.24 -20.03 -5.60
CA CYS A 161 6.85 -18.83 -4.89
C CYS A 161 7.99 -18.34 -3.98
N GLU A 162 8.68 -19.19 -3.25
CA GLU A 162 9.84 -18.84 -2.43
C GLU A 162 10.97 -18.23 -3.26
N ILE A 163 11.26 -18.78 -4.44
CA ILE A 163 12.26 -18.23 -5.37
C ILE A 163 11.83 -16.84 -5.84
N LEU A 164 10.56 -16.67 -6.20
CA LEU A 164 10.00 -15.38 -6.64
C LEU A 164 10.07 -14.31 -5.54
N LEU A 165 9.80 -14.68 -4.28
CA LEU A 165 9.93 -13.79 -3.13
C LEU A 165 11.39 -13.34 -2.92
N GLN A 166 12.35 -14.25 -3.07
CA GLN A 166 13.77 -13.92 -2.93
C GLN A 166 14.29 -13.03 -4.05
N THR A 167 13.86 -13.27 -5.29
CA THR A 167 14.28 -12.55 -6.49
C THR A 167 13.43 -11.32 -6.80
N LYS A 168 12.28 -11.19 -6.10
CA LYS A 168 11.23 -10.20 -6.42
C LYS A 168 10.85 -10.21 -7.89
N GLY A 169 10.78 -11.42 -8.47
CA GLY A 169 10.46 -11.66 -9.86
C GLY A 169 11.48 -11.10 -10.86
N ASN A 170 12.72 -10.81 -10.44
CA ASN A 170 13.78 -10.23 -11.29
C ASN A 170 13.36 -8.97 -12.10
N ARG A 171 12.36 -8.23 -11.65
CA ARG A 171 11.84 -7.01 -12.30
C ARG A 171 12.27 -5.75 -11.57
N GLN A 172 13.52 -5.71 -11.10
CA GLN A 172 14.09 -4.58 -10.39
C GLN A 172 14.86 -3.70 -11.37
N TYR A 173 14.13 -2.86 -12.10
CA TYR A 173 14.71 -1.94 -13.07
C TYR A 173 15.36 -0.71 -12.43
N VAL A 174 15.01 -0.41 -11.18
CA VAL A 174 15.48 0.77 -10.46
C VAL A 174 16.39 0.33 -9.31
N LYS A 175 17.62 0.85 -9.29
CA LYS A 175 18.56 0.65 -8.19
C LYS A 175 18.20 1.55 -7.01
N ASN A 176 18.86 1.30 -5.87
CA ASN A 176 18.68 2.10 -4.65
C ASN A 176 18.99 3.58 -4.92
N VAL A 177 18.01 4.45 -4.65
CA VAL A 177 18.08 5.89 -4.94
C VAL A 177 18.66 6.74 -3.79
N PHE A 178 19.05 6.13 -2.66
CA PHE A 178 19.61 6.84 -1.49
C PHE A 178 20.94 6.32 -0.98
N GLY A 179 21.51 5.28 -1.56
CA GLY A 179 22.75 4.66 -1.11
C GLY A 179 22.69 4.01 0.29
N THR A 180 21.52 4.00 0.92
CA THR A 180 21.25 3.40 2.24
C THR A 180 19.92 2.64 2.22
N ASN A 181 19.60 1.90 3.29
CA ASN A 181 18.28 1.26 3.41
C ASN A 181 17.22 2.33 3.69
N TRP A 182 16.40 2.63 2.70
CA TRP A 182 15.31 3.62 2.77
C TRP A 182 13.93 3.01 3.07
N LEU A 183 13.77 1.69 3.05
CA LEU A 183 12.48 1.02 3.31
C LEU A 183 11.81 1.47 4.62
N PRO A 184 12.53 1.66 5.75
CA PRO A 184 11.91 2.15 6.99
C PRO A 184 11.39 3.60 6.91
N TYR A 185 11.72 4.33 5.86
CA TYR A 185 11.32 5.72 5.65
C TYR A 185 10.18 5.86 4.64
N VAL A 186 9.62 4.75 4.12
CA VAL A 186 8.45 4.81 3.26
C VAL A 186 7.27 5.30 4.07
N THR A 187 6.69 6.43 3.64
CA THR A 187 5.54 7.08 4.28
C THR A 187 4.25 6.85 3.51
N SER A 188 4.35 6.50 2.22
CA SER A 188 3.20 6.15 1.39
C SER A 188 3.63 5.33 0.19
N TYR A 189 2.89 4.27 -0.06
CA TYR A 189 3.10 3.37 -1.19
C TYR A 189 2.33 3.81 -2.45
N TYR A 190 2.70 3.22 -3.58
CA TYR A 190 1.96 3.30 -4.83
C TYR A 190 0.62 2.57 -4.70
N GLY A 191 -0.41 3.08 -5.37
CA GLY A 191 -1.73 2.48 -5.41
C GLY A 191 -2.82 3.38 -4.83
N TYR A 192 -3.99 2.80 -4.60
CA TYR A 192 -5.08 3.52 -3.96
C TYR A 192 -4.81 3.72 -2.47
N ARG A 193 -5.17 4.88 -1.96
CA ARG A 193 -5.06 5.23 -0.53
C ARG A 193 -6.11 6.26 -0.14
N VAL A 194 -6.40 6.34 1.16
CA VAL A 194 -7.14 7.50 1.71
C VAL A 194 -6.20 8.70 1.73
N HIS A 195 -6.62 9.79 1.09
CA HIS A 195 -5.81 11.01 1.05
C HIS A 195 -5.74 11.65 2.44
N PRO A 196 -4.54 11.92 3.00
CA PRO A 196 -4.38 12.30 4.41
C PRO A 196 -5.01 13.65 4.79
N ILE A 197 -5.33 14.51 3.80
CA ILE A 197 -5.91 15.82 4.03
C ILE A 197 -7.40 15.84 3.72
N SER A 198 -7.83 15.26 2.59
CA SER A 198 -9.24 15.30 2.18
C SER A 198 -10.06 14.14 2.72
N GLY A 199 -9.45 13.05 3.16
CA GLY A 199 -10.14 11.82 3.56
C GLY A 199 -10.79 11.07 2.40
N GLU A 200 -10.55 11.48 1.15
CA GLU A 200 -11.10 10.85 -0.04
C GLU A 200 -10.16 9.79 -0.60
N LYS A 201 -10.73 8.80 -1.29
CA LYS A 201 -9.93 7.81 -2.04
C LYS A 201 -9.13 8.53 -3.12
N ASN A 202 -7.82 8.30 -3.13
CA ASN A 202 -6.89 8.88 -4.08
C ASN A 202 -5.96 7.80 -4.63
N TYR A 203 -5.57 7.95 -5.89
CA TYR A 203 -4.59 7.10 -6.53
C TYR A 203 -3.20 7.76 -6.47
N HIS A 204 -2.27 7.13 -5.75
CA HIS A 204 -0.89 7.60 -5.61
C HIS A 204 -0.01 6.94 -6.69
N THR A 205 0.57 7.76 -7.56
CA THR A 205 1.33 7.32 -8.75
C THR A 205 2.82 7.07 -8.46
N GLY A 206 3.23 7.06 -7.18
CA GLY A 206 4.62 6.90 -6.77
C GLY A 206 4.76 6.32 -5.38
N VAL A 207 5.98 6.36 -4.85
CA VAL A 207 6.29 6.00 -3.46
C VAL A 207 6.85 7.22 -2.76
N ASP A 208 6.29 7.62 -1.62
CA ASP A 208 6.79 8.71 -0.81
C ASP A 208 7.80 8.17 0.21
N ILE A 209 9.01 8.73 0.23
CA ILE A 209 10.11 8.28 1.10
C ILE A 209 10.56 9.46 1.97
N GLY A 210 10.18 9.47 3.25
CA GLY A 210 10.40 10.54 4.22
C GLY A 210 11.85 10.65 4.69
N MET A 211 12.79 10.89 3.78
CA MET A 211 14.18 11.13 4.10
C MET A 211 14.43 12.57 4.57
N PRO A 212 15.45 12.81 5.41
CA PRO A 212 15.78 14.16 5.85
C PRO A 212 16.06 15.12 4.69
N GLU A 213 15.60 16.36 4.79
CA GLU A 213 15.88 17.40 3.81
C GLU A 213 17.39 17.53 3.53
N GLY A 214 17.76 17.68 2.26
CA GLY A 214 19.16 17.75 1.83
C GLY A 214 19.85 16.41 1.61
N THR A 215 19.21 15.27 1.94
CA THR A 215 19.72 13.95 1.61
C THR A 215 19.89 13.83 0.08
N GLU A 216 21.02 13.27 -0.36
CA GLU A 216 21.31 13.07 -1.78
C GLU A 216 20.37 12.03 -2.40
N ILE A 217 19.82 12.36 -3.57
CA ILE A 217 19.02 11.48 -4.39
C ILE A 217 19.87 11.01 -5.55
N LEU A 218 19.94 9.69 -5.73
CA LEU A 218 20.73 9.03 -6.78
C LEU A 218 19.85 8.62 -7.95
N ALA A 219 20.38 8.66 -9.17
CA ALA A 219 19.72 8.10 -10.33
C ALA A 219 19.49 6.60 -10.14
N GLY A 220 18.25 6.15 -10.30
CA GLY A 220 17.88 4.75 -10.13
C GLY A 220 18.27 3.86 -11.31
N HIS A 221 18.49 4.43 -12.48
CA HIS A 221 18.92 3.73 -13.70
C HIS A 221 19.76 4.64 -14.59
N ASP A 222 20.42 4.04 -15.58
CA ASP A 222 21.13 4.77 -16.63
C ASP A 222 20.12 5.45 -17.56
N GLY A 223 20.42 6.64 -18.06
CA GLY A 223 19.55 7.32 -19.03
C GLY A 223 19.87 8.79 -19.22
N THR A 224 18.97 9.44 -19.96
CA THR A 224 19.04 10.88 -20.25
C THR A 224 18.06 11.63 -19.35
N VAL A 225 18.51 12.73 -18.76
CA VAL A 225 17.64 13.65 -18.01
C VAL A 225 16.70 14.37 -18.97
N THR A 226 15.41 14.06 -18.92
CA THR A 226 14.39 14.70 -19.78
C THR A 226 13.75 15.92 -19.13
N LEU A 227 13.80 16.02 -17.79
CA LEU A 227 13.34 17.17 -17.02
C LEU A 227 14.30 17.46 -15.88
N ALA A 228 14.70 18.71 -15.73
CA ALA A 228 15.44 19.22 -14.57
C ALA A 228 14.93 20.64 -14.24
N GLY A 229 13.90 20.75 -13.40
CA GLY A 229 13.25 22.03 -13.15
C GLY A 229 11.96 21.94 -12.38
N ASN A 230 11.18 23.00 -12.39
CA ASN A 230 9.89 23.06 -11.72
C ASN A 230 8.81 22.32 -12.54
N ALA A 231 8.11 21.40 -11.91
CA ALA A 231 6.98 20.66 -12.48
C ALA A 231 5.75 20.84 -11.61
N SER A 232 4.59 21.09 -12.24
CA SER A 232 3.33 21.29 -11.52
C SER A 232 3.05 20.15 -10.55
N GLY A 233 2.76 20.48 -9.30
CA GLY A 233 2.51 19.51 -8.23
C GLY A 233 3.80 18.93 -7.63
N TYR A 234 4.77 18.51 -8.43
CA TYR A 234 6.04 17.91 -7.98
C TYR A 234 7.07 18.94 -7.44
N GLY A 235 6.85 20.27 -7.62
CA GLY A 235 7.86 21.26 -7.26
C GLY A 235 9.12 21.10 -8.12
N LEU A 236 10.30 21.21 -7.50
CA LEU A 236 11.55 20.89 -8.19
C LEU A 236 11.62 19.37 -8.45
N CYS A 237 11.78 19.01 -9.72
CA CYS A 237 11.68 17.63 -10.19
C CYS A 237 12.78 17.32 -11.19
N VAL A 238 13.31 16.11 -11.10
CA VAL A 238 14.15 15.48 -12.12
C VAL A 238 13.38 14.33 -12.74
N ALA A 239 13.40 14.20 -14.07
CA ALA A 239 12.95 12.99 -14.76
C ALA A 239 14.09 12.43 -15.60
N ILE A 240 14.24 11.12 -15.58
CA ILE A 240 15.26 10.36 -16.34
C ILE A 240 14.54 9.36 -17.20
N GLU A 241 14.92 9.30 -18.49
CA GLU A 241 14.44 8.32 -19.44
C GLU A 241 15.60 7.42 -19.85
N GLY A 242 15.39 6.12 -19.79
CA GLY A 242 16.38 5.10 -20.12
C GLY A 242 15.73 3.86 -20.71
N GLU A 243 16.54 2.88 -21.03
CA GLU A 243 16.09 1.58 -21.51
C GLU A 243 15.77 0.67 -20.33
N ALA A 244 14.62 0.00 -20.39
CA ALA A 244 14.21 -1.03 -19.44
C ALA A 244 14.36 -2.42 -20.07
N TYR A 245 13.56 -3.36 -19.56
CA TYR A 245 13.54 -4.73 -20.04
C TYR A 245 12.85 -4.84 -21.42
N GLU A 246 13.38 -5.67 -22.31
CA GLU A 246 12.81 -5.98 -23.64
C GLU A 246 12.58 -4.75 -24.57
N GLY A 247 13.40 -3.72 -24.44
CA GLY A 247 13.32 -2.53 -25.31
C GLY A 247 12.20 -1.55 -24.93
N HIS A 248 11.55 -1.73 -23.80
CA HIS A 248 10.63 -0.72 -23.27
C HIS A 248 11.38 0.47 -22.70
N THR A 249 10.77 1.65 -22.77
CA THR A 249 11.31 2.87 -22.15
C THR A 249 10.95 2.90 -20.66
N LEU A 250 11.96 3.10 -19.81
CA LEU A 250 11.79 3.34 -18.39
C LEU A 250 11.91 4.84 -18.12
N THR A 251 10.89 5.43 -17.50
CA THR A 251 10.96 6.82 -17.03
C THR A 251 10.79 6.85 -15.52
N THR A 252 11.77 7.43 -14.80
CA THR A 252 11.66 7.72 -13.37
C THR A 252 11.55 9.20 -13.11
N LYS A 253 10.78 9.59 -12.08
CA LYS A 253 10.61 10.98 -11.62
C LYS A 253 10.96 11.09 -10.15
N TYR A 254 11.70 12.14 -9.80
CA TYR A 254 12.13 12.47 -8.45
C TYR A 254 11.62 13.86 -8.13
N GLY A 255 10.52 13.91 -7.39
CA GLY A 255 9.80 15.15 -7.07
C GLY A 255 10.21 15.77 -5.74
N HIS A 256 9.61 16.90 -5.44
CA HIS A 256 9.70 17.64 -4.18
C HIS A 256 11.12 18.05 -3.75
N CYS A 257 12.09 18.00 -4.69
CA CYS A 257 13.50 18.26 -4.42
C CYS A 257 13.73 19.65 -3.81
N SER A 258 14.74 19.78 -2.94
CA SER A 258 15.25 21.08 -2.48
C SER A 258 16.27 21.67 -3.45
N GLN A 259 17.00 20.83 -4.17
CA GLN A 259 18.03 21.23 -5.13
C GLN A 259 18.12 20.19 -6.26
N ILE A 260 18.29 20.67 -7.49
CA ILE A 260 18.61 19.88 -8.68
C ILE A 260 20.11 20.03 -8.97
N LEU A 261 20.80 18.93 -9.26
CA LEU A 261 22.25 18.90 -9.49
C LEU A 261 22.64 18.50 -10.92
N VAL A 262 21.63 18.26 -11.77
CA VAL A 262 21.79 17.87 -13.19
C VAL A 262 21.02 18.81 -14.10
N SER A 263 21.23 18.70 -15.41
CA SER A 263 20.56 19.51 -16.43
C SER A 263 19.80 18.63 -17.44
N ALA A 264 18.73 19.14 -18.02
CA ALA A 264 18.04 18.46 -19.11
C ALA A 264 19.01 18.20 -20.29
N GLY A 265 18.93 17.00 -20.86
CA GLY A 265 19.85 16.50 -21.88
C GLY A 265 21.14 15.87 -21.35
N GLN A 266 21.37 15.89 -20.04
CA GLN A 266 22.53 15.24 -19.39
C GLN A 266 22.34 13.72 -19.35
N GLU A 267 23.39 12.98 -19.77
CA GLU A 267 23.48 11.53 -19.52
C GLU A 267 23.89 11.27 -18.06
N VAL A 268 23.21 10.33 -17.41
CA VAL A 268 23.48 9.90 -16.04
C VAL A 268 23.58 8.38 -15.96
N LYS A 269 24.33 7.91 -14.97
CA LYS A 269 24.46 6.50 -14.62
C LYS A 269 23.72 6.22 -13.32
N ALA A 270 23.21 5.00 -13.19
CA ALA A 270 22.63 4.54 -11.90
C ALA A 270 23.64 4.74 -10.76
N GLY A 271 23.22 5.52 -9.75
CA GLY A 271 24.06 5.90 -8.61
C GLY A 271 24.68 7.30 -8.70
N ASP A 272 24.56 8.01 -9.83
CA ASP A 272 24.95 9.43 -9.91
C ASP A 272 24.05 10.29 -9.03
N VAL A 273 24.61 11.28 -8.34
CA VAL A 273 23.84 12.24 -7.53
C VAL A 273 23.12 13.21 -8.47
N ILE A 274 21.79 13.23 -8.44
CA ILE A 274 20.96 14.03 -9.36
C ILE A 274 20.21 15.18 -8.68
N ALA A 275 19.89 15.03 -7.41
CA ALA A 275 19.10 16.01 -6.66
C ALA A 275 19.31 15.84 -5.14
N LYS A 276 18.61 16.67 -4.37
CA LYS A 276 18.49 16.55 -2.91
C LYS A 276 17.05 16.55 -2.46
N VAL A 277 16.74 15.73 -1.45
CA VAL A 277 15.42 15.68 -0.80
C VAL A 277 15.01 17.05 -0.32
N GLY A 278 13.74 17.38 -0.50
CA GLY A 278 13.16 18.65 -0.08
C GLY A 278 11.67 18.55 0.22
N ASN A 279 11.00 19.72 0.14
CA ASN A 279 9.57 19.87 0.43
C ASN A 279 8.96 20.91 -0.52
N THR A 280 9.35 20.91 -1.79
CA THR A 280 8.83 21.87 -2.79
C THR A 280 7.56 21.31 -3.47
N GLY A 281 6.70 22.20 -4.01
CA GLY A 281 5.45 21.79 -4.67
C GLY A 281 4.35 21.39 -3.68
N ASN A 282 3.49 20.44 -4.06
CA ASN A 282 2.38 19.95 -3.23
C ASN A 282 2.89 18.88 -2.26
N SER A 283 3.55 19.30 -1.21
CA SER A 283 4.15 18.42 -0.20
C SER A 283 3.84 18.95 1.20
N THR A 284 3.67 18.03 2.16
CA THR A 284 3.38 18.36 3.57
C THR A 284 4.60 18.20 4.48
N GLY A 285 5.71 17.70 3.96
CA GLY A 285 6.96 17.46 4.69
C GLY A 285 8.06 16.96 3.76
N PRO A 286 9.34 16.93 4.19
CA PRO A 286 10.44 16.42 3.39
C PRO A 286 10.26 14.93 3.03
N HIS A 287 10.26 14.62 1.73
CA HIS A 287 10.20 13.25 1.19
C HIS A 287 10.70 13.15 -0.24
#